data_5243e409bb6cd25465c1ea1834bdb9d0
#
_entry.id   5243e409bb6cd25465c1ea1834bdb9d0
#
_cell.length_a   1.000
_cell.length_b   1.000
_cell.length_c   1.000
_cell.angle_alpha   90.00
_cell.angle_beta   90.00
_cell.angle_gamma   90.00
#
_symmetry.space_group_name_H-M   'P 1'
#
loop_
_entity.id
_entity.type
_entity.pdbx_description
1 polymer ?
#
loop_
_entity_poly.entity_id
_entity_poly.type
_entity_poly.pdbx_seq_one_letter_code
_entity_poly.pdbx_strand_id
1 'polypeptide(L)'
;MTTRKKQEFHNDDQYNTTPEIWEMIAHLIPKDKILFEAFLKDNWSSKSAIILRDMGFNVVGNPTIDFFGEPPEHDVIISNPPYSIKKKIFQRLVVLDKPFILVVPISTITKQFVKVLERDKLQMIIPSKRLQFEKAGEPLKRCWFDCCFLCYKINLEHDITFLS
;
A
#
# COMPACT_ATOMS: atom_id res chain seq x y z
N MET A 1 29.37 15.15 -9.04
CA MET A 1 27.93 15.07 -9.38
C MET A 1 27.51 13.62 -9.44
N THR A 2 26.96 13.09 -8.38
CA THR A 2 26.36 11.76 -8.40
C THR A 2 25.00 11.87 -9.06
N THR A 3 24.89 11.41 -10.29
CA THR A 3 23.62 11.17 -10.95
C THR A 3 22.84 10.19 -10.11
N ARG A 4 21.77 10.67 -9.45
CA ARG A 4 20.76 9.80 -8.85
C ARG A 4 20.24 8.90 -9.97
N LYS A 5 20.65 7.62 -9.96
CA LYS A 5 20.00 6.62 -10.79
C LYS A 5 18.53 6.64 -10.40
N LYS A 6 17.63 7.05 -11.31
CA LYS A 6 16.20 6.77 -11.20
C LYS A 6 16.11 5.30 -10.88
N GLN A 7 15.48 4.97 -9.75
CA GLN A 7 15.21 3.59 -9.38
C GLN A 7 14.26 3.03 -10.43
N GLU A 8 14.79 2.29 -11.39
CA GLU A 8 13.98 1.57 -12.37
C GLU A 8 13.25 0.47 -11.63
N PHE A 9 11.94 0.68 -11.42
CA PHE A 9 11.07 -0.38 -10.96
C PHE A 9 11.06 -1.48 -12.02
N HIS A 10 11.27 -2.72 -11.59
CA HIS A 10 11.15 -3.86 -12.50
C HIS A 10 9.76 -3.89 -13.15
N ASN A 11 9.68 -4.37 -14.38
CA ASN A 11 8.40 -4.52 -15.10
C ASN A 11 7.37 -5.33 -14.31
N ASP A 12 7.81 -6.15 -13.37
CA ASP A 12 6.98 -6.97 -12.49
C ASP A 12 6.29 -6.18 -11.35
N ASP A 13 6.71 -4.93 -11.09
CA ASP A 13 6.12 -4.06 -10.08
C ASP A 13 4.94 -3.21 -10.60
N GLN A 14 4.54 -3.38 -11.85
CA GLN A 14 3.51 -2.55 -12.50
C GLN A 14 2.08 -3.08 -12.28
N TYR A 15 1.77 -3.48 -11.05
CA TYR A 15 0.42 -3.87 -10.68
C TYR A 15 -0.35 -2.65 -10.20
N ASN A 16 -1.33 -2.21 -10.98
CA ASN A 16 -2.20 -1.09 -10.61
C ASN A 16 -3.41 -1.62 -9.84
N THR A 17 -3.75 -0.92 -8.79
CA THR A 17 -4.90 -1.22 -7.95
C THR A 17 -6.18 -0.79 -8.65
N THR A 18 -7.19 -1.64 -8.66
CA THR A 18 -8.52 -1.33 -9.20
C THR A 18 -9.41 -0.67 -8.14
N PRO A 19 -10.48 0.03 -8.54
CA PRO A 19 -11.44 0.61 -7.59
C PRO A 19 -11.99 -0.40 -6.59
N GLU A 20 -12.32 -1.62 -7.04
CA GLU A 20 -12.90 -2.66 -6.18
C GLU A 20 -11.99 -3.03 -5.00
N ILE A 21 -10.68 -2.94 -5.18
CA ILE A 21 -9.72 -3.24 -4.10
C ILE A 21 -9.92 -2.29 -2.93
N TRP A 22 -9.99 -0.99 -3.19
CA TRP A 22 -10.19 0.01 -2.13
C TRP A 22 -11.62 0.07 -1.63
N GLU A 23 -12.60 -0.12 -2.50
CA GLU A 23 -14.03 -0.20 -2.13
C GLU A 23 -14.27 -1.33 -1.13
N MET A 24 -13.58 -2.46 -1.28
CA MET A 24 -13.69 -3.64 -0.43
C MET A 24 -13.40 -3.33 1.05
N ILE A 25 -12.49 -2.41 1.33
CA ILE A 25 -12.09 -2.03 2.68
C ILE A 25 -12.44 -0.59 3.08
N ALA A 26 -13.18 0.14 2.25
CA ALA A 26 -13.49 1.55 2.48
C ALA A 26 -14.07 1.82 3.88
N HIS A 27 -14.92 0.93 4.37
CA HIS A 27 -15.53 1.03 5.70
C HIS A 27 -14.54 0.82 6.86
N LEU A 28 -13.33 0.31 6.58
CA LEU A 28 -12.27 0.08 7.56
C LEU A 28 -11.16 1.14 7.49
N ILE A 29 -11.14 1.96 6.44
CA ILE A 29 -10.16 3.04 6.29
C ILE A 29 -10.57 4.22 7.19
N PRO A 30 -9.65 4.76 8.02
CA PRO A 30 -9.95 5.91 8.88
C PRO A 30 -10.36 7.14 8.06
N LYS A 31 -11.57 7.67 8.30
CA LYS A 31 -12.16 8.76 7.51
C LYS A 31 -11.63 10.14 7.88
N ASP A 32 -11.27 10.34 9.13
CA ASP A 32 -10.84 11.64 9.67
C ASP A 32 -9.32 11.83 9.62
N LYS A 33 -8.65 11.04 8.80
CA LYS A 33 -7.20 10.99 8.72
C LYS A 33 -6.70 11.43 7.35
N ILE A 34 -5.52 12.04 7.33
CA ILE A 34 -4.80 12.34 6.09
C ILE A 34 -4.09 11.07 5.65
N LEU A 35 -4.49 10.54 4.49
CA LEU A 35 -3.87 9.36 3.89
C LEU A 35 -2.72 9.78 2.98
N PHE A 36 -1.61 9.07 3.06
CA PHE A 36 -0.47 9.25 2.19
C PHE A 36 -0.34 8.06 1.22
N GLU A 37 -0.66 8.28 -0.07
CA GLU A 37 -0.31 7.34 -1.13
C GLU A 37 1.15 7.53 -1.50
N ALA A 38 2.01 6.64 -1.00
CA ALA A 38 3.45 6.82 -1.00
C ALA A 38 4.15 6.42 -2.29
N PHE A 39 3.50 5.62 -3.15
CA PHE A 39 4.14 5.00 -4.32
C PHE A 39 3.42 5.34 -5.62
N LEU A 40 3.24 6.64 -5.87
CA LEU A 40 2.71 7.13 -7.12
C LEU A 40 3.78 7.06 -8.22
N LYS A 41 3.39 6.59 -9.39
CA LYS A 41 4.24 6.60 -10.59
C LYS A 41 4.16 7.94 -11.30
N ASP A 42 5.15 8.21 -12.16
CA ASP A 42 5.30 9.48 -12.91
C ASP A 42 4.07 9.88 -13.74
N ASN A 43 3.22 8.94 -14.07
CA ASN A 43 1.92 9.23 -14.66
C ASN A 43 0.90 9.36 -13.54
N TRP A 44 0.23 10.48 -13.46
CA TRP A 44 -0.92 10.75 -12.59
C TRP A 44 -2.02 9.67 -12.62
N SER A 45 -1.81 8.67 -13.43
CA SER A 45 -2.59 7.44 -13.54
C SER A 45 -2.31 6.42 -12.43
N SER A 46 -1.58 6.76 -11.38
CA SER A 46 -1.65 5.98 -10.17
C SER A 46 -3.04 6.11 -9.60
N LYS A 47 -3.86 5.22 -10.05
CA LYS A 47 -5.30 5.24 -9.86
C LYS A 47 -5.69 5.23 -8.38
N SER A 48 -4.84 4.69 -7.50
CA SER A 48 -5.17 4.59 -6.07
C SER A 48 -5.46 5.91 -5.40
N ALA A 49 -4.65 6.94 -5.63
CA ALA A 49 -4.89 8.25 -5.02
C ALA A 49 -6.18 8.88 -5.55
N ILE A 50 -6.43 8.76 -6.86
CA ILE A 50 -7.65 9.27 -7.50
C ILE A 50 -8.87 8.51 -6.97
N ILE A 51 -8.81 7.19 -6.95
CA ILE A 51 -9.88 6.32 -6.44
C ILE A 51 -10.25 6.69 -5.00
N LEU A 52 -9.25 6.80 -4.13
CA LEU A 52 -9.48 7.12 -2.72
C LEU A 52 -10.04 8.55 -2.55
N ARG A 53 -9.59 9.52 -3.34
CA ARG A 53 -10.17 10.87 -3.33
C ARG A 53 -11.61 10.88 -3.80
N ASP A 54 -11.93 10.13 -4.86
CA ASP A 54 -13.29 9.99 -5.38
C ASP A 54 -14.22 9.32 -4.36
N MET A 55 -13.68 8.48 -3.47
CA MET A 55 -14.39 7.89 -2.35
C MET A 55 -14.57 8.84 -1.16
N GLY A 56 -14.03 10.06 -1.22
CA GLY A 56 -14.19 11.10 -0.20
C GLY A 56 -13.07 11.15 0.84
N PHE A 57 -11.99 10.39 0.68
CA PHE A 57 -10.83 10.45 1.57
C PHE A 57 -9.93 11.66 1.27
N ASN A 58 -9.30 12.18 2.31
CA ASN A 58 -8.25 13.19 2.17
C ASN A 58 -6.92 12.50 1.88
N VAL A 59 -6.45 12.57 0.64
CA VAL A 59 -5.25 11.87 0.17
C VAL A 59 -4.20 12.85 -0.28
N VAL A 60 -3.01 12.74 0.29
CA VAL A 60 -1.80 13.46 -0.13
C VAL A 60 -0.84 12.51 -0.84
N GLY A 61 0.00 13.05 -1.67
CA GLY A 61 0.99 12.33 -2.47
C GLY A 61 1.01 12.83 -3.90
N ASN A 62 2.16 12.76 -4.50
CA ASN A 62 2.36 13.00 -5.93
C ASN A 62 3.59 12.24 -6.42
N PRO A 63 3.80 12.09 -7.74
CA PRO A 63 4.91 11.32 -8.29
C PRO A 63 6.31 11.84 -7.97
N THR A 64 6.43 13.10 -7.52
CA THR A 64 7.72 13.72 -7.20
C THR A 64 8.13 13.55 -5.74
N ILE A 65 7.21 13.11 -4.87
CA ILE A 65 7.50 12.86 -3.46
C ILE A 65 8.26 11.56 -3.34
N ASP A 66 9.43 11.64 -2.72
CA ASP A 66 10.24 10.47 -2.40
C ASP A 66 9.83 9.91 -1.04
N PHE A 67 9.31 8.69 -1.03
CA PHE A 67 8.95 7.98 0.21
C PHE A 67 10.14 7.83 1.16
N PHE A 68 11.36 7.73 0.64
CA PHE A 68 12.57 7.60 1.44
C PHE A 68 13.18 8.94 1.88
N GLY A 69 12.65 10.05 1.37
CA GLY A 69 13.03 11.40 1.75
C GLY A 69 12.15 11.96 2.87
N GLU A 70 11.70 13.19 2.73
CA GLU A 70 10.76 13.81 3.66
C GLU A 70 9.33 13.65 3.15
N PRO A 71 8.51 12.82 3.81
CA PRO A 71 7.12 12.67 3.42
C PRO A 71 6.32 13.93 3.79
N PRO A 72 5.21 14.20 3.10
CA PRO A 72 4.28 15.25 3.52
C PRO A 72 3.68 14.92 4.88
N GLU A 73 3.08 15.91 5.52
CA GLU A 73 2.29 15.67 6.73
C GLU A 73 1.16 14.70 6.42
N HIS A 74 1.06 13.63 7.19
CA HIS A 74 0.06 12.59 7.02
C HIS A 74 -0.16 11.81 8.32
N ASP A 75 -1.27 11.09 8.37
CA ASP A 75 -1.65 10.25 9.51
C ASP A 75 -1.47 8.77 9.21
N VAL A 76 -1.80 8.33 8.00
CA VAL A 76 -1.82 6.93 7.58
C VAL A 76 -1.18 6.79 6.20
N ILE A 77 -0.25 5.84 6.08
CA ILE A 77 0.30 5.45 4.77
C ILE A 77 -0.63 4.39 4.18
N ILE A 78 -1.08 4.60 2.95
CA ILE A 78 -1.94 3.66 2.23
C ILE A 78 -1.41 3.47 0.82
N SER A 79 -1.16 2.23 0.43
CA SER A 79 -0.62 1.96 -0.90
C SER A 79 -0.64 0.49 -1.28
N ASN A 80 -0.43 0.26 -2.57
CA ASN A 80 0.03 -1.00 -3.13
C ASN A 80 1.51 -0.82 -3.49
N PRO A 81 2.46 -1.17 -2.60
CA PRO A 81 3.86 -0.86 -2.78
C PRO A 81 4.53 -1.73 -3.84
N PRO A 82 5.63 -1.26 -4.48
CA PRO A 82 6.42 -2.08 -5.39
C PRO A 82 7.07 -3.24 -4.63
N TYR A 83 6.79 -4.47 -5.04
CA TYR A 83 7.19 -5.66 -4.29
C TYR A 83 8.69 -5.96 -4.35
N SER A 84 9.38 -5.51 -5.39
CA SER A 84 10.83 -5.73 -5.56
C SER A 84 11.69 -5.07 -4.48
N ILE A 85 11.19 -4.01 -3.84
CA ILE A 85 11.91 -3.24 -2.82
C ILE A 85 11.24 -3.31 -1.43
N LYS A 86 10.45 -4.33 -1.17
CA LYS A 86 9.72 -4.50 0.11
C LYS A 86 10.60 -4.34 1.34
N LYS A 87 11.78 -4.94 1.35
CA LYS A 87 12.70 -4.82 2.48
C LYS A 87 13.03 -3.37 2.82
N LYS A 88 13.38 -2.57 1.82
CA LYS A 88 13.66 -1.13 1.98
C LYS A 88 12.45 -0.36 2.48
N ILE A 89 11.27 -0.68 1.94
CA ILE A 89 10.01 -0.03 2.33
C ILE A 89 9.73 -0.31 3.81
N PHE A 90 9.79 -1.55 4.26
CA PHE A 90 9.53 -1.89 5.66
C PHE A 90 10.57 -1.33 6.62
N GLN A 91 11.84 -1.27 6.22
CA GLN A 91 12.85 -0.56 7.01
C GLN A 91 12.50 0.91 7.20
N ARG A 92 11.98 1.56 6.17
CA ARG A 92 11.52 2.96 6.26
C ARG A 92 10.25 3.11 7.10
N LEU A 93 9.30 2.18 6.97
CA LEU A 93 8.07 2.17 7.77
C LEU A 93 8.35 2.08 9.28
N VAL A 94 9.35 1.29 9.67
CA VAL A 94 9.80 1.22 11.06
C VAL A 94 10.29 2.57 11.56
N VAL A 95 11.08 3.28 10.75
CA VAL A 95 11.60 4.62 11.10
C VAL A 95 10.48 5.65 11.21
N LEU A 96 9.54 5.63 10.27
CA LEU A 96 8.40 6.57 10.27
C LEU A 96 7.44 6.31 11.42
N ASP A 97 7.32 5.08 11.85
CA ASP A 97 6.43 4.61 12.94
C ASP A 97 4.98 5.12 12.83
N LYS A 98 4.50 5.27 11.61
CA LYS A 98 3.15 5.73 11.29
C LYS A 98 2.22 4.53 11.03
N PRO A 99 0.91 4.69 11.30
CA PRO A 99 -0.08 3.73 10.85
C PRO A 99 0.00 3.51 9.33
N PHE A 100 -0.25 2.28 8.89
CA PHE A 100 -0.31 2.00 7.46
C PHE A 100 -1.35 0.92 7.10
N ILE A 101 -1.80 0.97 5.86
CA ILE A 101 -2.58 -0.07 5.18
C ILE A 101 -1.90 -0.34 3.86
N LEU A 102 -1.33 -1.53 3.70
CA LEU A 102 -0.61 -1.92 2.49
C LEU A 102 -1.20 -3.17 1.85
N VAL A 103 -1.38 -3.13 0.53
CA VAL A 103 -1.67 -4.33 -0.26
C VAL A 103 -0.38 -5.08 -0.50
N VAL A 104 -0.25 -6.28 0.03
CA VAL A 104 0.97 -7.08 -0.07
C VAL A 104 0.64 -8.55 -0.29
N PRO A 105 1.55 -9.34 -0.90
CA PRO A 105 1.40 -10.80 -0.89
C PRO A 105 1.32 -11.31 0.56
N ILE A 106 0.47 -12.28 0.81
CA ILE A 106 0.27 -12.81 2.17
C ILE A 106 1.56 -13.36 2.77
N SER A 107 2.46 -13.88 1.94
CA SER A 107 3.78 -14.34 2.36
C SER A 107 4.66 -13.24 2.99
N THR A 108 4.33 -11.97 2.77
CA THR A 108 5.08 -10.83 3.32
C THR A 108 5.15 -10.87 4.84
N ILE A 109 4.09 -11.34 5.51
CA ILE A 109 4.05 -11.41 6.97
C ILE A 109 5.10 -12.35 7.57
N THR A 110 5.61 -13.30 6.80
CA THR A 110 6.65 -14.24 7.25
C THR A 110 8.06 -13.67 7.14
N LYS A 111 8.24 -12.53 6.53
CA LYS A 111 9.56 -11.95 6.26
C LYS A 111 10.18 -11.32 7.51
N GLN A 112 11.51 -11.44 7.63
CA GLN A 112 12.24 -10.92 8.78
C GLN A 112 12.09 -9.40 8.96
N PHE A 113 12.00 -8.66 7.85
CA PHE A 113 11.86 -7.21 7.90
C PHE A 113 10.48 -6.73 8.40
N VAL A 114 9.47 -7.60 8.41
CA VAL A 114 8.17 -7.33 9.03
C VAL A 114 8.19 -7.62 10.53
N LYS A 115 8.99 -8.59 10.94
CA LYS A 115 9.07 -9.02 12.34
C LYS A 115 9.66 -7.99 13.31
N VAL A 116 10.26 -6.92 12.79
CA VAL A 116 10.76 -5.79 13.60
C VAL A 116 9.66 -4.79 13.98
N LEU A 117 8.49 -4.88 13.35
CA LEU A 117 7.30 -4.12 13.76
C LEU A 117 6.69 -4.73 15.03
N GLU A 118 6.00 -3.91 15.80
CA GLU A 118 5.29 -4.36 16.99
C GLU A 118 4.15 -5.31 16.61
N ARG A 119 4.26 -6.57 16.99
CA ARG A 119 3.33 -7.63 16.56
C ARG A 119 1.89 -7.40 16.99
N ASP A 120 1.69 -6.88 18.18
CA ASP A 120 0.37 -6.57 18.74
C ASP A 120 -0.34 -5.40 18.02
N LYS A 121 0.38 -4.69 17.17
CA LYS A 121 -0.14 -3.60 16.34
C LYS A 121 -0.29 -3.97 14.86
N LEU A 122 0.15 -5.18 14.49
CA LEU A 122 -0.04 -5.73 13.15
C LEU A 122 -1.37 -6.46 13.07
N GLN A 123 -2.15 -6.16 12.04
CA GLN A 123 -3.42 -6.79 11.75
C GLN A 123 -3.52 -7.06 10.25
N MET A 124 -4.38 -7.98 9.87
CA MET A 124 -4.61 -8.33 8.47
C MET A 124 -6.08 -8.29 8.12
N ILE A 125 -6.35 -7.83 6.91
CA ILE A 125 -7.67 -7.97 6.29
C ILE A 125 -7.52 -8.97 5.14
N ILE A 126 -8.29 -10.03 5.19
CA ILE A 126 -8.31 -11.07 4.16
C ILE A 126 -9.46 -10.77 3.20
N PRO A 127 -9.15 -10.55 1.91
CA PRO A 127 -10.19 -10.28 0.91
C PRO A 127 -11.20 -11.43 0.79
N SER A 128 -12.44 -11.11 0.45
CA SER A 128 -13.49 -12.10 0.19
C SER A 128 -13.23 -12.93 -1.08
N LYS A 129 -12.42 -12.40 -1.98
CA LYS A 129 -11.99 -13.02 -3.23
C LYS A 129 -10.59 -12.55 -3.59
N ARG A 130 -9.93 -13.28 -4.48
CA ARG A 130 -8.60 -12.89 -4.97
C ARG A 130 -8.65 -11.48 -5.58
N LEU A 131 -7.69 -10.63 -5.20
CA LEU A 131 -7.60 -9.27 -5.72
C LEU A 131 -7.24 -9.27 -7.21
N GLN A 132 -7.93 -8.45 -7.98
CA GLN A 132 -7.68 -8.25 -9.40
C GLN A 132 -6.91 -6.96 -9.61
N PHE A 133 -5.75 -7.06 -10.26
CA PHE A 133 -4.92 -5.92 -10.60
C PHE A 133 -5.00 -5.63 -12.10
N GLU A 134 -4.57 -4.43 -12.50
CA GLU A 134 -4.39 -4.03 -13.89
C GLU A 134 -2.92 -3.78 -14.20
N LYS A 135 -2.52 -4.09 -15.42
CA LYS A 135 -1.22 -3.70 -15.98
C LYS A 135 -1.45 -2.99 -17.29
N ALA A 136 -0.96 -1.75 -17.41
CA ALA A 136 -1.15 -0.91 -18.59
C ALA A 136 -2.62 -0.75 -19.04
N GLY A 137 -3.55 -0.70 -18.08
CA GLY A 137 -5.00 -0.56 -18.35
C GLY A 137 -5.71 -1.87 -18.67
N GLU A 138 -5.00 -2.99 -18.80
CA GLU A 138 -5.57 -4.31 -19.07
C GLU A 138 -5.65 -5.15 -17.79
N PRO A 139 -6.77 -5.87 -17.55
CA PRO A 139 -6.86 -6.79 -16.42
C PRO A 139 -5.78 -7.87 -16.52
N LEU A 140 -5.09 -8.11 -15.40
CA LEU A 140 -4.16 -9.24 -15.33
C LEU A 140 -4.94 -10.55 -15.25
N LYS A 141 -4.71 -11.44 -16.20
CA LYS A 141 -5.36 -12.75 -16.26
C LYS A 141 -4.97 -13.66 -15.10
N ARG A 142 -3.78 -13.46 -14.49
CA ARG A 142 -3.30 -14.20 -13.33
C ARG A 142 -2.44 -13.30 -12.44
N CYS A 143 -2.84 -13.17 -11.17
CA CYS A 143 -1.93 -12.79 -10.11
C CYS A 143 -1.29 -14.09 -9.56
N TRP A 144 0.02 -14.18 -9.57
CA TRP A 144 0.76 -15.38 -9.16
C TRP A 144 0.76 -15.61 -7.64
N PHE A 145 0.27 -14.64 -6.88
CA PHE A 145 0.28 -14.68 -5.43
C PHE A 145 -1.03 -14.14 -4.86
N ASP A 146 -1.41 -14.68 -3.72
CA ASP A 146 -2.54 -14.16 -2.96
C ASP A 146 -2.11 -12.94 -2.14
N CYS A 147 -2.92 -11.89 -2.18
CA CYS A 147 -2.68 -10.65 -1.46
C CYS A 147 -3.63 -10.50 -0.28
N CYS A 148 -3.15 -9.78 0.71
CA CYS A 148 -3.95 -9.27 1.83
C CYS A 148 -3.69 -7.78 2.02
N PHE A 149 -4.50 -7.16 2.88
CA PHE A 149 -4.20 -5.82 3.39
C PHE A 149 -3.47 -5.99 4.72
N LEU A 150 -2.20 -5.62 4.76
CA LEU A 150 -1.43 -5.59 5.99
C LEU A 150 -1.62 -4.24 6.65
N CYS A 151 -2.11 -4.23 7.87
CA CYS A 151 -2.42 -3.04 8.65
C CYS A 151 -1.50 -2.93 9.86
N TYR A 152 -1.11 -1.72 10.17
CA TYR A 152 -0.30 -1.40 11.34
C TYR A 152 -0.89 -0.18 12.06
N LYS A 153 -1.10 -0.29 13.36
CA LYS A 153 -1.67 0.79 14.19
C LYS A 153 -3.02 1.35 13.67
N ILE A 154 -3.80 0.54 12.96
CA ILE A 154 -5.13 0.94 12.47
C ILE A 154 -6.19 0.68 13.53
N ASN A 155 -5.92 -0.24 14.46
CA ASN A 155 -6.80 -0.58 15.58
C ASN A 155 -8.15 -1.18 15.11
N LEU A 156 -8.06 -2.17 14.22
CA LEU A 156 -9.20 -2.97 13.82
C LEU A 156 -9.73 -3.81 15.00
N GLU A 157 -10.98 -4.18 14.95
CA GLU A 157 -11.63 -4.99 16.01
C GLU A 157 -10.95 -6.35 16.20
N HIS A 158 -10.46 -6.97 15.13
CA HIS A 158 -9.82 -8.28 15.12
C HIS A 158 -8.42 -8.24 14.52
N ASP A 159 -7.54 -9.15 14.97
CA ASP A 159 -6.20 -9.28 14.40
C ASP A 159 -6.23 -9.76 12.95
N ILE A 160 -7.20 -10.62 12.63
CA ILE A 160 -7.46 -11.07 11.27
C ILE A 160 -8.95 -10.83 10.99
N THR A 161 -9.22 -10.01 9.99
CA THR A 161 -10.57 -9.70 9.52
C THR A 161 -10.81 -10.39 8.19
N PHE A 162 -11.75 -11.30 8.12
CA PHE A 162 -12.21 -11.92 6.87
C PHE A 162 -13.36 -11.12 6.30
N LEU A 163 -13.21 -10.61 5.10
CA LEU A 163 -14.29 -9.93 4.39
C LEU A 163 -15.27 -10.96 3.81
N SER A 164 -16.54 -10.59 3.82
CA SER A 164 -17.63 -11.45 3.29
C SER A 164 -17.76 -11.33 1.76
#